data_8ad12f76269c44a6d68b1f30009c1754
#
_entry.id   8ad12f76269c44a6d68b1f30009c1754
#
_cell.length_a   1.000
_cell.length_b   1.000
_cell.length_c   1.000
_cell.angle_alpha   90.00
_cell.angle_beta   90.00
_cell.angle_gamma   90.00
#
_symmetry.space_group_name_H-M   'P 1'
#
loop_
_entity.id
_entity.type
_entity.pdbx_description
1 polymer ?
#
loop_
_entity_poly.entity_id
_entity_poly.type
_entity_poly.pdbx_seq_one_letter_code
_entity_poly.pdbx_strand_id
1 'polypeptide(L)'
;MFKQFKVIKNNLRKLFLSILIIITIFLLDQHTKNFFNSKLQFQVPTEVYSNFDLYLTYNFGVAFSFLSDNENWQKTLLLLLIPALILFLCLYLMANIDSYKNSIALSFILGGAIGNYFDRITHGYVIDFISLHAFDFYWPTFNVADSFITIGAVIFLLNNLKKKENGL
;
A
#
# COMPACT_ATOMS: atom_id res chain seq x y z
N MET A 1 10.37 -0.07 38.29
CA MET A 1 10.48 -1.39 37.67
C MET A 1 9.17 -1.86 37.04
N PHE A 2 8.05 -2.03 37.75
CA PHE A 2 6.76 -2.50 37.19
C PHE A 2 6.18 -1.62 36.08
N LYS A 3 6.28 -0.27 36.15
CA LYS A 3 5.76 0.65 35.14
C LYS A 3 6.50 0.53 33.80
N GLN A 4 7.83 0.41 33.84
CA GLN A 4 8.64 0.18 32.63
C GLN A 4 8.34 -1.18 31.98
N PHE A 5 8.19 -2.24 32.77
CA PHE A 5 7.84 -3.56 32.26
C PHE A 5 6.48 -3.57 31.54
N LYS A 6 5.49 -2.85 32.08
CA LYS A 6 4.16 -2.70 31.47
C LYS A 6 4.23 -1.95 30.13
N VAL A 7 5.06 -0.89 30.02
CA VAL A 7 5.29 -0.14 28.78
C VAL A 7 5.92 -1.02 27.71
N ILE A 8 7.01 -1.73 28.05
CA ILE A 8 7.70 -2.64 27.12
C ILE A 8 6.73 -3.72 26.60
N LYS A 9 5.97 -4.36 27.49
CA LYS A 9 4.99 -5.39 27.10
C LYS A 9 3.92 -4.84 26.17
N ASN A 10 3.45 -3.62 26.42
CA ASN A 10 2.44 -2.96 25.56
C ASN A 10 3.00 -2.65 24.17
N ASN A 11 4.24 -2.18 24.08
CA ASN A 11 4.89 -1.88 22.79
C ASN A 11 5.19 -3.15 21.98
N LEU A 12 5.61 -4.24 22.63
CA LEU A 12 5.77 -5.55 21.98
C LEU A 12 4.43 -6.06 21.41
N ARG A 13 3.32 -5.90 22.15
CA ARG A 13 1.99 -6.28 21.66
C ARG A 13 1.58 -5.46 20.43
N LYS A 14 1.81 -4.15 20.44
CA LYS A 14 1.52 -3.29 19.28
C LYS A 14 2.37 -3.66 18.09
N LEU A 15 3.66 -3.89 18.29
CA LEU A 15 4.58 -4.36 17.25
C LEU A 15 4.11 -5.67 16.64
N PHE A 16 3.73 -6.64 17.44
CA PHE A 16 3.18 -7.92 16.99
C PHE A 16 1.92 -7.71 16.12
N LEU A 17 0.99 -6.87 16.58
CA LEU A 17 -0.21 -6.53 15.81
C LEU A 17 0.12 -5.83 14.49
N SER A 18 1.08 -4.92 14.49
CA SER A 18 1.55 -4.25 13.28
C SER A 18 2.11 -5.24 12.25
N ILE A 19 2.95 -6.16 12.69
CA ILE A 19 3.52 -7.22 11.84
C ILE A 19 2.39 -8.11 11.29
N LEU A 20 1.44 -8.50 12.12
CA LEU A 20 0.31 -9.32 11.71
C LEU A 20 -0.53 -8.61 10.62
N ILE A 21 -0.81 -7.32 10.80
CA ILE A 21 -1.53 -6.49 9.81
C ILE A 21 -0.75 -6.42 8.50
N ILE A 22 0.54 -6.13 8.55
CA ILE A 22 1.41 -6.05 7.36
C ILE A 22 1.38 -7.36 6.58
N ILE A 23 1.58 -8.49 7.26
CA ILE A 23 1.56 -9.82 6.63
C ILE A 23 0.18 -10.11 6.02
N THR A 24 -0.90 -9.81 6.75
CA THR A 24 -2.28 -10.06 6.27
C THR A 24 -2.56 -9.28 5.00
N ILE A 25 -2.19 -8.00 4.95
CA ILE A 25 -2.40 -7.15 3.77
C ILE A 25 -1.57 -7.64 2.60
N PHE A 26 -0.29 -7.97 2.83
CA PHE A 26 0.58 -8.54 1.80
C PHE A 26 -0.01 -9.82 1.21
N LEU A 27 -0.43 -10.76 2.05
CA LEU A 27 -1.00 -12.03 1.59
C LEU A 27 -2.32 -11.82 0.84
N LEU A 28 -3.19 -10.93 1.32
CA LEU A 28 -4.44 -10.58 0.67
C LEU A 28 -4.20 -9.95 -0.71
N ASP A 29 -3.28 -9.01 -0.80
CA ASP A 29 -2.90 -8.36 -2.04
C ASP A 29 -2.36 -9.38 -3.06
N GLN A 30 -1.38 -10.18 -2.68
CA GLN A 30 -0.78 -11.18 -3.56
C GLN A 30 -1.79 -12.27 -3.97
N HIS A 31 -2.67 -12.68 -3.06
CA HIS A 31 -3.71 -13.64 -3.38
C HIS A 31 -4.70 -13.09 -4.42
N THR A 32 -5.18 -11.87 -4.22
CA THR A 32 -6.14 -11.24 -5.15
C THR A 32 -5.49 -10.95 -6.51
N LYS A 33 -4.26 -10.46 -6.55
CA LYS A 33 -3.51 -10.25 -7.80
C LYS A 33 -3.34 -11.54 -8.59
N ASN A 34 -2.87 -12.61 -7.96
CA ASN A 34 -2.72 -13.90 -8.61
C ASN A 34 -4.06 -14.47 -9.10
N PHE A 35 -5.12 -14.34 -8.30
CA PHE A 35 -6.45 -14.78 -8.66
C PHE A 35 -6.97 -14.06 -9.91
N PHE A 36 -6.97 -12.72 -9.89
CA PHE A 36 -7.50 -11.95 -11.02
C PHE A 36 -6.59 -12.03 -12.25
N ASN A 37 -5.28 -12.08 -12.09
CA ASN A 37 -4.34 -12.29 -13.19
C ASN A 37 -4.57 -13.62 -13.93
N SER A 38 -5.04 -14.65 -13.21
CA SER A 38 -5.36 -15.97 -13.81
C SER A 38 -6.75 -16.06 -14.41
N LYS A 39 -7.67 -15.16 -14.07
CA LYS A 39 -9.10 -15.24 -14.45
C LYS A 39 -9.53 -14.18 -15.44
N LEU A 40 -8.92 -13.02 -15.42
CA LEU A 40 -9.28 -11.91 -16.28
C LEU A 40 -8.45 -11.94 -17.57
N GLN A 41 -9.08 -11.49 -18.65
CA GLN A 41 -8.37 -11.24 -19.90
C GLN A 41 -7.68 -9.88 -19.84
N PHE A 42 -6.41 -9.83 -20.23
CA PHE A 42 -5.61 -8.60 -20.22
C PHE A 42 -6.24 -7.51 -21.07
N GLN A 43 -6.42 -6.32 -20.48
CA GLN A 43 -7.02 -5.12 -21.10
C GLN A 43 -8.45 -5.31 -21.63
N VAL A 44 -9.20 -6.25 -21.08
CA VAL A 44 -10.62 -6.42 -21.42
C VAL A 44 -11.45 -6.14 -20.15
N PRO A 45 -12.31 -5.10 -20.14
CA PRO A 45 -13.14 -4.80 -18.99
C PRO A 45 -14.20 -5.87 -18.79
N THR A 46 -14.42 -6.25 -17.54
CA THR A 46 -15.51 -7.11 -17.11
C THR A 46 -16.37 -6.30 -16.16
N GLU A 47 -17.54 -5.88 -16.61
CA GLU A 47 -18.48 -5.11 -15.80
C GLU A 47 -18.97 -5.91 -14.62
N VAL A 48 -18.87 -5.33 -13.42
CA VAL A 48 -19.45 -5.88 -12.18
C VAL A 48 -20.65 -5.06 -11.76
N TYR A 49 -20.55 -3.76 -11.82
CA TYR A 49 -21.62 -2.77 -11.60
C TYR A 49 -21.42 -1.57 -12.53
N SER A 50 -22.43 -0.72 -12.67
CA SER A 50 -22.45 0.44 -13.57
C SER A 50 -21.29 1.43 -13.40
N ASN A 51 -20.55 1.40 -12.31
CA ASN A 51 -19.43 2.30 -12.01
C ASN A 51 -18.16 1.54 -11.58
N PHE A 52 -18.17 0.20 -11.73
CA PHE A 52 -17.08 -0.66 -11.28
C PHE A 52 -16.86 -1.82 -12.25
N ASP A 53 -15.67 -1.88 -12.81
CA ASP A 53 -15.18 -2.97 -13.65
C ASP A 53 -14.00 -3.68 -13.01
N LEU A 54 -13.87 -4.97 -13.32
CA LEU A 54 -12.61 -5.67 -13.20
C LEU A 54 -11.85 -5.52 -14.52
N TYR A 55 -10.71 -4.85 -14.47
CA TYR A 55 -9.92 -4.50 -15.66
C TYR A 55 -8.43 -4.76 -15.42
N LEU A 56 -7.94 -5.89 -15.92
CA LEU A 56 -6.56 -6.30 -15.71
C LEU A 56 -5.58 -5.45 -16.51
N THR A 57 -4.67 -4.79 -15.82
CA THR A 57 -3.55 -4.03 -16.42
C THR A 57 -2.24 -4.29 -15.68
N TYR A 58 -1.12 -4.03 -16.37
CA TYR A 58 0.21 -4.11 -15.80
C TYR A 58 0.83 -2.71 -15.70
N ASN A 59 1.09 -2.27 -14.47
CA ASN A 59 1.58 -0.95 -14.15
C ASN A 59 3.11 -0.98 -13.99
N PHE A 60 3.82 -0.45 -14.97
CA PHE A 60 5.29 -0.39 -14.98
C PHE A 60 5.86 0.77 -14.13
N GLY A 61 5.05 1.43 -13.35
CA GLY A 61 5.46 2.55 -12.50
C GLY A 61 5.41 3.90 -13.19
N VAL A 62 4.81 3.97 -14.36
CA VAL A 62 4.62 5.17 -15.17
C VAL A 62 3.29 5.82 -14.76
N ALA A 63 3.22 6.43 -13.58
CA ALA A 63 2.07 7.27 -13.20
C ALA A 63 1.94 8.52 -14.08
N PHE A 64 2.94 8.81 -14.90
CA PHE A 64 2.95 9.88 -15.87
C PHE A 64 3.66 9.39 -17.13
N SER A 65 2.97 9.38 -18.25
CA SER A 65 3.49 9.05 -19.60
C SER A 65 4.76 9.83 -20.00
N PHE A 66 5.21 10.76 -19.19
CA PHE A 66 6.44 11.54 -19.35
C PHE A 66 7.74 10.71 -19.23
N LEU A 67 7.65 9.46 -18.75
CA LEU A 67 8.81 8.60 -18.50
C LEU A 67 8.76 7.31 -19.34
N SER A 68 8.04 7.32 -20.46
CA SER A 68 7.82 6.15 -21.31
C SER A 68 9.01 5.78 -22.20
N ASP A 69 10.07 6.56 -22.22
CA ASP A 69 11.29 6.21 -22.94
C ASP A 69 12.01 5.08 -22.21
N ASN A 70 12.35 4.03 -22.95
CA ASN A 70 12.88 2.73 -22.55
C ASN A 70 14.21 2.76 -21.75
N GLU A 71 14.45 3.76 -20.93
CA GLU A 71 15.67 3.87 -20.15
C GLU A 71 15.56 3.08 -18.83
N ASN A 72 16.43 2.09 -18.68
CA ASN A 72 16.53 1.22 -17.50
C ASN A 72 16.75 1.96 -16.16
N TRP A 73 17.16 3.24 -16.19
CA TRP A 73 17.42 4.02 -15.01
C TRP A 73 16.19 4.28 -14.14
N GLN A 74 15.00 4.42 -14.74
CA GLN A 74 13.73 4.66 -14.04
C GLN A 74 13.33 3.44 -13.22
N LYS A 75 13.44 2.24 -13.80
CA LYS A 75 13.23 0.97 -13.09
C LYS A 75 14.22 0.84 -11.94
N THR A 76 15.49 1.15 -12.18
CA THR A 76 16.55 1.12 -11.17
C THR A 76 16.25 2.13 -10.03
N LEU A 77 15.81 3.34 -10.38
CA LEU A 77 15.45 4.36 -9.40
C LEU A 77 14.28 3.88 -8.51
N LEU A 78 13.22 3.34 -9.09
CA LEU A 78 12.08 2.80 -8.33
C LEU A 78 12.49 1.62 -7.44
N LEU A 79 13.34 0.73 -7.95
CA LEU A 79 13.86 -0.41 -7.18
C LEU A 79 14.75 0.01 -6.00
N LEU A 80 15.34 1.20 -6.02
CA LEU A 80 16.14 1.74 -4.92
C LEU A 80 15.31 2.63 -3.98
N LEU A 81 14.47 3.51 -4.51
CA LEU A 81 13.71 4.46 -3.71
C LEU A 81 12.60 3.79 -2.89
N ILE A 82 11.91 2.80 -3.47
CA ILE A 82 10.80 2.14 -2.76
C ILE A 82 11.29 1.41 -1.50
N PRO A 83 12.33 0.56 -1.53
CA PRO A 83 12.82 -0.06 -0.30
C PRO A 83 13.41 0.94 0.69
N ALA A 84 14.02 2.04 0.23
CA ALA A 84 14.47 3.11 1.11
C ALA A 84 13.28 3.77 1.84
N LEU A 85 12.18 4.02 1.14
CA LEU A 85 10.94 4.52 1.73
C LEU A 85 10.33 3.51 2.70
N ILE A 86 10.28 2.23 2.34
CA ILE A 86 9.79 1.16 3.22
C ILE A 86 10.61 1.11 4.50
N LEU A 87 11.94 1.16 4.41
CA LEU A 87 12.83 1.18 5.56
C LEU A 87 12.56 2.42 6.44
N PHE A 88 12.45 3.59 5.84
CA PHE A 88 12.10 4.83 6.55
C PHE A 88 10.77 4.68 7.29
N LEU A 89 9.74 4.16 6.65
CA LEU A 89 8.43 3.95 7.26
C LEU A 89 8.48 2.91 8.39
N CYS A 90 9.30 1.86 8.26
CA CYS A 90 9.52 0.88 9.33
C CYS A 90 10.15 1.54 10.56
N LEU A 91 11.21 2.34 10.37
CA LEU A 91 11.88 3.07 11.46
C LEU A 91 10.91 4.09 12.10
N TYR A 92 10.13 4.77 11.28
CA TYR A 92 9.12 5.72 11.74
C TYR A 92 7.99 5.02 12.53
N LEU A 93 7.54 3.85 12.10
CA LEU A 93 6.58 3.03 12.84
C LEU A 93 7.14 2.64 14.22
N MET A 94 8.39 2.20 14.29
CA MET A 94 9.03 1.84 15.55
C MET A 94 9.15 3.03 16.49
N ALA A 95 9.50 4.22 15.98
CA ALA A 95 9.61 5.45 16.76
C ALA A 95 8.24 5.94 17.28
N ASN A 96 7.15 5.63 16.60
CA ASN A 96 5.79 6.09 16.91
C ASN A 96 4.87 4.97 17.40
N ILE A 97 5.40 3.85 17.84
CA ILE A 97 4.64 2.65 18.25
C ILE A 97 3.68 2.93 19.42
N ASP A 98 3.89 3.98 20.18
CA ASP A 98 3.02 4.39 21.29
C ASP A 98 1.63 4.84 20.84
N SER A 99 1.51 5.42 19.65
CA SER A 99 0.25 5.80 19.04
C SER A 99 -0.40 4.62 18.32
N TYR A 100 -1.42 4.01 18.91
CA TYR A 100 -2.12 2.87 18.34
C TYR A 100 -2.68 3.15 16.93
N LYS A 101 -3.30 4.34 16.74
CA LYS A 101 -3.85 4.74 15.44
C LYS A 101 -2.78 4.93 14.38
N ASN A 102 -1.65 5.56 14.74
CA ASN A 102 -0.53 5.72 13.81
C ASN A 102 0.12 4.37 13.48
N SER A 103 0.22 3.47 14.45
CA SER A 103 0.76 2.12 14.21
C SER A 103 -0.08 1.35 13.20
N ILE A 104 -1.41 1.37 13.32
CA ILE A 104 -2.32 0.73 12.35
C ILE A 104 -2.19 1.39 10.97
N ALA A 105 -2.24 2.73 10.92
CA ALA A 105 -2.14 3.47 9.66
C ALA A 105 -0.84 3.17 8.90
N LEU A 106 0.30 3.20 9.62
CA LEU A 106 1.60 2.88 9.04
C LEU A 106 1.71 1.40 8.65
N SER A 107 1.07 0.49 9.39
CA SER A 107 1.02 -0.92 9.02
C SER A 107 0.24 -1.16 7.73
N PHE A 108 -0.83 -0.38 7.49
CA PHE A 108 -1.59 -0.42 6.23
C PHE A 108 -0.73 0.05 5.06
N ILE A 109 -0.04 1.19 5.21
CA ILE A 109 0.87 1.72 4.18
C ILE A 109 2.00 0.72 3.89
N LEU A 110 2.63 0.19 4.93
CA LEU A 110 3.74 -0.77 4.80
C LEU A 110 3.30 -2.07 4.12
N GLY A 111 2.17 -2.66 4.53
CA GLY A 111 1.66 -3.89 3.94
C GLY A 111 1.41 -3.75 2.44
N GLY A 112 0.75 -2.66 2.02
CA GLY A 112 0.52 -2.35 0.61
C GLY A 112 1.82 -2.02 -0.14
N ALA A 113 2.70 -1.21 0.44
CA ALA A 113 3.96 -0.85 -0.21
C ALA A 113 4.85 -2.09 -0.47
N ILE A 114 4.90 -3.03 0.48
CA ILE A 114 5.62 -4.30 0.34
C ILE A 114 4.98 -5.15 -0.76
N GLY A 115 3.64 -5.22 -0.85
CA GLY A 115 2.92 -5.95 -1.89
C GLY A 115 3.26 -5.43 -3.30
N ASN A 116 3.17 -4.13 -3.51
CA ASN A 116 3.51 -3.51 -4.79
C ASN A 116 5.02 -3.56 -5.11
N TYR A 117 5.88 -3.57 -4.08
CA TYR A 117 7.31 -3.75 -4.28
C TYR A 117 7.64 -5.19 -4.67
N PHE A 118 7.00 -6.18 -4.05
CA PHE A 118 7.16 -7.58 -4.38
C PHE A 118 6.82 -7.86 -5.86
N ASP A 119 5.72 -7.31 -6.37
CA ASP A 119 5.37 -7.42 -7.79
C ASP A 119 6.48 -6.87 -8.70
N ARG A 120 7.04 -5.70 -8.35
CA ARG A 120 8.10 -5.08 -9.16
C ARG A 120 9.39 -5.90 -9.23
N ILE A 121 9.78 -6.56 -8.13
CA ILE A 121 10.98 -7.40 -8.11
C ILE A 121 10.75 -8.76 -8.79
N THR A 122 9.52 -9.28 -8.78
CA THR A 122 9.20 -10.61 -9.34
C THR A 122 8.78 -10.54 -10.81
N HIS A 123 8.00 -9.54 -11.19
CA HIS A 123 7.40 -9.42 -12.53
C HIS A 123 7.94 -8.22 -13.33
N GLY A 124 8.54 -7.24 -12.67
CA GLY A 124 8.95 -5.97 -13.29
C GLY A 124 7.81 -4.95 -13.44
N TYR A 125 6.60 -5.27 -12.99
CA TYR A 125 5.40 -4.41 -13.01
C TYR A 125 4.51 -4.72 -11.81
N VAL A 126 3.51 -3.88 -11.56
CA VAL A 126 2.45 -4.12 -10.57
C VAL A 126 1.20 -4.59 -11.30
N ILE A 127 0.50 -5.57 -10.72
CA ILE A 127 -0.77 -6.07 -11.25
C ILE A 127 -1.90 -5.22 -10.67
N ASP A 128 -2.62 -4.49 -11.55
CA ASP A 128 -3.80 -3.69 -11.22
C ASP A 128 -5.04 -4.31 -11.86
N PHE A 129 -6.18 -4.31 -11.15
CA PHE A 129 -7.38 -5.00 -11.63
C PHE A 129 -8.70 -4.33 -11.21
N ILE A 130 -8.68 -3.29 -10.39
CA ILE A 130 -9.85 -2.53 -9.94
C ILE A 130 -9.96 -1.27 -10.79
N SER A 131 -11.05 -1.11 -11.53
CA SER A 131 -11.36 0.07 -12.32
C SER A 131 -12.65 0.69 -11.82
N LEU A 132 -12.57 1.96 -11.41
CA LEU A 132 -13.73 2.75 -11.01
C LEU A 132 -13.94 3.86 -12.04
N HIS A 133 -15.20 4.10 -12.41
CA HIS A 133 -15.54 5.17 -13.30
C HIS A 133 -16.89 5.81 -12.94
N ALA A 134 -17.05 7.07 -13.31
CA ALA A 134 -18.32 7.76 -13.20
C ALA A 134 -18.50 8.67 -14.41
N PHE A 135 -19.58 8.48 -15.14
CA PHE A 135 -19.80 9.12 -16.45
C PHE A 135 -18.62 8.81 -17.38
N ASP A 136 -17.99 9.82 -17.98
CA ASP A 136 -16.83 9.69 -18.87
C ASP A 136 -15.47 9.74 -18.14
N PHE A 137 -15.49 9.84 -16.79
CA PHE A 137 -14.27 9.88 -15.99
C PHE A 137 -13.90 8.50 -15.48
N TYR A 138 -12.72 8.01 -15.86
CA TYR A 138 -12.13 6.76 -15.38
C TYR A 138 -11.01 7.07 -14.39
N TRP A 139 -11.14 6.55 -13.16
CA TRP A 139 -10.04 6.56 -12.21
C TRP A 139 -8.93 5.60 -12.68
N PRO A 140 -7.65 5.94 -12.52
CA PRO A 140 -6.58 4.99 -12.81
C PRO A 140 -6.81 3.65 -12.12
N THR A 141 -6.58 2.55 -12.83
CA THR A 141 -6.70 1.21 -12.26
C THR A 141 -5.76 1.03 -11.07
N PHE A 142 -6.20 0.28 -10.08
CA PHE A 142 -5.47 0.04 -8.84
C PHE A 142 -5.73 -1.39 -8.32
N ASN A 143 -5.13 -1.70 -7.19
CA ASN A 143 -5.20 -3.01 -6.54
C ASN A 143 -5.51 -2.90 -5.04
N VAL A 144 -5.48 -4.04 -4.34
CA VAL A 144 -5.72 -4.09 -2.90
C VAL A 144 -4.63 -3.36 -2.11
N ALA A 145 -3.36 -3.47 -2.52
CA ALA A 145 -2.25 -2.76 -1.88
C ALA A 145 -2.46 -1.24 -1.91
N ASP A 146 -2.85 -0.68 -3.08
CA ASP A 146 -3.11 0.76 -3.23
C ASP A 146 -4.26 1.24 -2.36
N SER A 147 -5.31 0.40 -2.22
CA SER A 147 -6.43 0.67 -1.33
C SER A 147 -5.98 0.82 0.12
N PHE A 148 -5.15 -0.12 0.61
CA PHE A 148 -4.63 -0.05 1.98
C PHE A 148 -3.63 1.10 2.18
N ILE A 149 -2.77 1.40 1.20
CA ILE A 149 -1.89 2.57 1.22
C ILE A 149 -2.72 3.86 1.39
N THR A 150 -3.76 4.00 0.58
CA THR A 150 -4.64 5.19 0.60
C THR A 150 -5.38 5.31 1.93
N ILE A 151 -6.02 4.23 2.41
CA ILE A 151 -6.72 4.21 3.70
C ILE A 151 -5.75 4.53 4.84
N GLY A 152 -4.57 3.92 4.84
CA GLY A 152 -3.54 4.17 5.84
C GLY A 152 -3.07 5.63 5.85
N ALA A 153 -2.84 6.21 4.67
CA ALA A 153 -2.45 7.61 4.53
C ALA A 153 -3.54 8.56 5.06
N VAL A 154 -4.80 8.32 4.74
CA VAL A 154 -5.94 9.11 5.25
C VAL A 154 -6.02 9.03 6.77
N ILE A 155 -5.97 7.82 7.36
CA ILE A 155 -6.00 7.64 8.82
C ILE A 155 -4.83 8.38 9.48
N PHE A 156 -3.63 8.25 8.92
CA PHE A 156 -2.43 8.90 9.44
C PHE A 156 -2.55 10.42 9.43
N LEU A 157 -2.98 11.00 8.31
CA LEU A 157 -3.16 12.44 8.14
C LEU A 157 -4.21 12.97 9.13
N LEU A 158 -5.40 12.35 9.18
CA LEU A 158 -6.49 12.79 10.07
C LEU A 158 -6.09 12.73 11.56
N ASN A 159 -5.34 11.68 11.95
CA ASN A 159 -4.89 11.55 13.33
C ASN A 159 -3.87 12.62 13.73
N ASN A 160 -2.97 13.01 12.82
CA ASN A 160 -1.95 14.00 13.11
C ASN A 160 -2.49 15.44 13.01
N LEU A 161 -3.46 15.72 12.14
CA LEU A 161 -4.15 17.02 12.10
C LEU A 161 -4.89 17.29 13.41
N LYS A 162 -5.69 16.33 13.90
CA LYS A 162 -6.40 16.44 15.20
C LYS A 162 -5.45 16.65 16.38
N LYS A 163 -4.27 16.05 16.34
CA LYS A 163 -3.26 16.23 17.40
C LYS A 163 -2.73 17.66 17.43
N LYS A 164 -2.55 18.28 16.28
CA LYS A 164 -2.09 19.68 16.15
C LYS A 164 -3.16 20.68 16.65
N GLU A 165 -4.44 20.44 16.36
CA GLU A 165 -5.53 21.31 16.82
C GLU A 165 -5.72 21.27 18.35
N ASN A 166 -5.47 20.12 18.98
CA ASN A 166 -5.60 19.94 20.43
C ASN A 166 -4.37 20.40 21.23
N GLY A 167 -3.39 21.06 20.60
CA GLY A 167 -2.24 21.67 21.26
C GLY A 167 -1.23 20.67 21.85
N LEU A 168 -1.19 19.46 21.35
CA LEU A 168 -0.27 18.40 21.76
C LEU A 168 0.80 18.17 20.72
#